data_e880dac4baabfc0bef58cbb2ef4a501c
#
_entry.id   e880dac4baabfc0bef58cbb2ef4a501c
#
_cell.length_a   1.000
_cell.length_b   1.000
_cell.length_c   1.000
_cell.angle_alpha   90.00
_cell.angle_beta   90.00
_cell.angle_gamma   90.00
#
_symmetry.space_group_name_H-M   'P 1'
#
loop_
_entity.id
_entity.type
_entity.pdbx_description
1 polymer ?
#
loop_
_entity_poly.entity_id
_entity_poly.type
_entity_poly.pdbx_seq_one_letter_code
_entity_poly.pdbx_strand_id
1 'polypeptide(L)'
;MAKVSINIATGSIQKEDIIVGIDLGTTNSLVAFINPAGDAKVINDTGKGVLVPSVVHFNNAGEVIVGNEAKEFLITDPQNTIFSVKRLLGRSYQDVQKHQDYFSYQIIDDANDESLVKIKVGDKFYTPIDLSALILKELKARAEHALKTTVGKAVITVPAYFNDSQRQATRDAGKLAGLDVLRIVNEPTAASLAYGIGLKPEESKTIAVYDLGGGTFDVSILKIENGIFEVLSTNGNTFLGGDDFDRAIVDYWIKQNNLSSEIPMQELRLMAEEAKKSLSHQNLFNQKIGDIFCTINLQTFEELISAKVNETITACRNALKDAGLKTTDIDEVIMVGGSTRTALVKQRVSAFFGRDVNDNINPDEVVALGAALQADVLSGNRKDILLLDVTPLSLGIETMGGLMDIIIPRNSKVPTKAGRQYSTSIDGQVNMKISVYQGERDLVKENRKLAEFELKGIPAMPAGLPKVDINFLLNADGILKIQAIELRSGVKQEIAVKPTYGLKDEEVEQMLLDAVTHAKEDVSARMIVEAKTEAEQIIYTTERFINKNGSYLNSEETEQTQKLIENIKKELQEGDKDAILNSIETLNEYTRPFAERLMDAAVSQAMKGKNII
;
A
#
# COMPACT_ATOMS: atom_id res chain seq x y z
N MET A 1 -5.13 -31.33 -22.37
CA MET A 1 -6.46 -31.19 -23.01
C MET A 1 -7.34 -30.45 -22.03
N ALA A 2 -7.94 -29.34 -22.47
CA ALA A 2 -8.86 -28.60 -21.60
C ALA A 2 -10.01 -29.56 -21.21
N LYS A 3 -10.33 -29.60 -19.92
CA LYS A 3 -11.54 -30.29 -19.45
C LYS A 3 -12.75 -29.62 -20.08
N VAL A 4 -13.51 -30.34 -20.85
CA VAL A 4 -14.73 -29.87 -21.49
C VAL A 4 -15.90 -30.34 -20.65
N SER A 5 -16.51 -29.44 -19.87
CA SER A 5 -17.75 -29.73 -19.19
C SER A 5 -18.95 -29.48 -20.13
N ILE A 6 -19.81 -30.44 -20.28
CA ILE A 6 -21.05 -30.31 -21.05
C ILE A 6 -22.16 -29.91 -20.07
N ASN A 7 -22.76 -28.77 -20.25
CA ASN A 7 -23.96 -28.40 -19.50
C ASN A 7 -25.13 -29.25 -20.05
N ILE A 8 -25.52 -30.26 -19.28
CA ILE A 8 -26.55 -31.23 -19.66
C ILE A 8 -27.91 -30.57 -19.90
N ALA A 9 -28.17 -29.43 -19.27
CA ALA A 9 -29.45 -28.70 -19.42
C ALA A 9 -29.54 -27.86 -20.71
N THR A 10 -28.42 -27.42 -21.26
CA THR A 10 -28.39 -26.52 -22.45
C THR A 10 -27.68 -27.12 -23.65
N GLY A 11 -27.00 -28.26 -23.49
CA GLY A 11 -26.19 -28.90 -24.54
C GLY A 11 -24.96 -28.06 -24.94
N SER A 12 -24.66 -26.97 -24.22
CA SER A 12 -23.53 -26.09 -24.53
C SER A 12 -22.23 -26.66 -23.94
N ILE A 13 -21.18 -26.62 -24.75
CA ILE A 13 -19.83 -26.94 -24.32
C ILE A 13 -19.32 -25.70 -23.58
N GLN A 14 -19.24 -25.75 -22.26
CA GLN A 14 -18.49 -24.72 -21.49
C GLN A 14 -17.00 -25.02 -21.63
N LYS A 15 -16.31 -24.17 -22.35
CA LYS A 15 -14.85 -24.12 -22.34
C LYS A 15 -14.46 -23.52 -20.98
N GLU A 16 -13.75 -24.29 -20.15
CA GLU A 16 -13.21 -23.72 -18.90
C GLU A 16 -12.30 -22.54 -19.26
N ASP A 17 -12.58 -21.37 -18.69
CA ASP A 17 -11.75 -20.19 -18.86
C ASP A 17 -10.39 -20.45 -18.21
N ILE A 18 -9.32 -20.35 -18.97
CA ILE A 18 -7.97 -20.44 -18.43
C ILE A 18 -7.68 -19.14 -17.66
N ILE A 19 -7.31 -19.29 -16.39
CA ILE A 19 -6.86 -18.19 -15.53
C ILE A 19 -5.35 -18.26 -15.46
N VAL A 20 -4.67 -17.17 -15.82
CA VAL A 20 -3.21 -17.06 -15.76
C VAL A 20 -2.75 -16.33 -14.52
N GLY A 21 -1.56 -16.68 -14.03
CA GLY A 21 -0.82 -15.91 -13.04
C GLY A 21 0.18 -15.00 -13.73
N ILE A 22 0.19 -13.72 -13.41
CA ILE A 22 1.09 -12.74 -14.00
C ILE A 22 1.92 -12.08 -12.91
N ASP A 23 3.24 -12.12 -13.08
CA ASP A 23 4.17 -11.26 -12.37
C ASP A 23 4.47 -10.05 -13.24
N LEU A 24 3.94 -8.88 -12.84
CA LEU A 24 4.21 -7.59 -13.47
C LEU A 24 5.43 -6.95 -12.79
N GLY A 25 6.64 -7.31 -13.19
CA GLY A 25 7.87 -6.83 -12.58
C GLY A 25 8.34 -5.46 -13.07
N THR A 26 9.22 -4.80 -12.30
CA THR A 26 9.83 -3.50 -12.69
C THR A 26 10.72 -3.64 -13.92
N THR A 27 11.54 -4.68 -13.95
CA THR A 27 12.52 -4.91 -15.03
C THR A 27 12.05 -5.97 -16.00
N ASN A 28 11.52 -7.08 -15.51
CA ASN A 28 11.00 -8.19 -16.30
C ASN A 28 9.64 -8.61 -15.77
N SER A 29 8.77 -9.05 -16.68
CA SER A 29 7.45 -9.59 -16.36
C SER A 29 7.31 -11.01 -16.90
N LEU A 30 6.48 -11.82 -16.26
CA LEU A 30 6.25 -13.23 -16.62
C LEU A 30 4.77 -13.57 -16.54
N VAL A 31 4.39 -14.61 -17.29
CA VAL A 31 3.08 -15.22 -17.19
C VAL A 31 3.20 -16.74 -17.00
N ALA A 32 2.42 -17.28 -16.10
CA ALA A 32 2.37 -18.69 -15.77
C ALA A 32 0.93 -19.22 -15.79
N PHE A 33 0.79 -20.51 -15.88
CA PHE A 33 -0.50 -21.20 -15.89
C PHE A 33 -0.40 -22.56 -15.20
N ILE A 34 -1.53 -23.15 -14.89
CA ILE A 34 -1.58 -24.53 -14.39
C ILE A 34 -1.77 -25.47 -15.59
N ASN A 35 -0.85 -26.41 -15.73
CA ASN A 35 -0.94 -27.41 -16.80
C ASN A 35 -2.02 -28.47 -16.45
N PRO A 36 -2.44 -29.32 -17.41
CA PRO A 36 -3.43 -30.36 -17.16
C PRO A 36 -3.03 -31.40 -16.10
N ALA A 37 -1.75 -31.50 -15.75
CA ALA A 37 -1.25 -32.36 -14.68
C ALA A 37 -1.37 -31.73 -13.28
N GLY A 38 -1.76 -30.44 -13.21
CA GLY A 38 -1.89 -29.68 -11.97
C GLY A 38 -0.62 -28.94 -11.53
N ASP A 39 0.43 -28.93 -12.39
CA ASP A 39 1.67 -28.21 -12.09
C ASP A 39 1.62 -26.76 -12.59
N ALA A 40 2.17 -25.84 -11.82
CA ALA A 40 2.40 -24.48 -12.28
C ALA A 40 3.59 -24.45 -13.26
N LYS A 41 3.42 -23.79 -14.39
CA LYS A 41 4.45 -23.65 -15.44
C LYS A 41 4.47 -22.22 -15.96
N VAL A 42 5.68 -21.65 -16.10
CA VAL A 42 5.87 -20.42 -16.85
C VAL A 42 5.65 -20.64 -18.33
N ILE A 43 5.08 -19.65 -19.00
CA ILE A 43 4.88 -19.70 -20.44
C ILE A 43 6.19 -19.34 -21.13
N ASN A 44 6.68 -20.27 -21.92
CA ASN A 44 7.82 -20.08 -22.83
C ASN A 44 7.30 -19.99 -24.26
N ASP A 45 7.30 -18.78 -24.80
CA ASP A 45 6.99 -18.59 -26.21
C ASP A 45 8.24 -18.95 -27.05
N THR A 46 8.10 -19.94 -27.91
CA THR A 46 9.22 -20.52 -28.68
C THR A 46 10.01 -19.43 -29.39
N GLY A 47 11.26 -19.23 -28.96
CA GLY A 47 12.21 -18.26 -29.52
C GLY A 47 12.29 -16.90 -28.80
N LYS A 48 11.34 -16.56 -27.93
CA LYS A 48 11.32 -15.26 -27.23
C LYS A 48 11.74 -15.34 -25.74
N GLY A 49 11.92 -16.55 -25.20
CA GLY A 49 12.25 -16.79 -23.78
C GLY A 49 11.05 -16.60 -22.83
N VAL A 50 11.26 -16.91 -21.54
CA VAL A 50 10.22 -16.81 -20.49
C VAL A 50 10.07 -15.40 -19.94
N LEU A 51 11.19 -14.65 -19.84
CA LEU A 51 11.23 -13.29 -19.31
C LEU A 51 10.85 -12.29 -20.41
N VAL A 52 9.91 -11.41 -20.11
CA VAL A 52 9.53 -10.28 -20.94
C VAL A 52 10.04 -9.01 -20.30
N PRO A 53 11.06 -8.33 -20.85
CA PRO A 53 11.48 -7.02 -20.35
C PRO A 53 10.29 -6.07 -20.26
N SER A 54 10.12 -5.40 -19.11
CA SER A 54 9.07 -4.41 -18.88
C SER A 54 9.44 -3.08 -19.56
N VAL A 55 9.67 -3.14 -20.87
CA VAL A 55 10.10 -2.02 -21.73
C VAL A 55 9.10 -1.85 -22.85
N VAL A 56 8.71 -0.60 -23.11
CA VAL A 56 7.77 -0.22 -24.18
C VAL A 56 8.42 0.83 -25.05
N HIS A 57 8.49 0.60 -26.34
CA HIS A 57 8.99 1.56 -27.34
C HIS A 57 7.88 1.99 -28.28
N PHE A 58 7.86 3.26 -28.63
CA PHE A 58 6.95 3.86 -29.60
C PHE A 58 7.78 4.33 -30.80
N ASN A 59 7.58 3.71 -31.95
CA ASN A 59 8.26 4.13 -33.16
C ASN A 59 7.62 5.37 -33.79
N ASN A 60 8.30 5.96 -34.78
CA ASN A 60 7.83 7.17 -35.49
C ASN A 60 6.49 6.96 -36.26
N ALA A 61 6.11 5.72 -36.56
CA ALA A 61 4.83 5.38 -37.16
C ALA A 61 3.68 5.27 -36.13
N GLY A 62 4.00 5.39 -34.84
CA GLY A 62 3.05 5.25 -33.73
C GLY A 62 2.74 3.80 -33.36
N GLU A 63 3.53 2.84 -33.85
CA GLU A 63 3.43 1.43 -33.46
C GLU A 63 4.10 1.21 -32.11
N VAL A 64 3.53 0.30 -31.31
CA VAL A 64 4.01 -0.04 -29.98
C VAL A 64 4.76 -1.36 -30.02
N ILE A 65 5.99 -1.36 -29.53
CA ILE A 65 6.86 -2.54 -29.40
C ILE A 65 7.08 -2.79 -27.91
N VAL A 66 7.01 -4.05 -27.47
CA VAL A 66 7.16 -4.41 -26.04
C VAL A 66 8.16 -5.56 -25.88
N GLY A 67 8.93 -5.52 -24.81
CA GLY A 67 9.81 -6.60 -24.41
C GLY A 67 11.20 -6.53 -25.04
N ASN A 68 11.77 -7.66 -25.49
CA ASN A 68 13.15 -7.76 -25.97
C ASN A 68 13.43 -6.84 -27.16
N GLU A 69 12.51 -6.77 -28.10
CA GLU A 69 12.65 -5.90 -29.28
C GLU A 69 12.65 -4.40 -28.86
N ALA A 70 11.83 -4.02 -27.87
CA ALA A 70 11.82 -2.66 -27.33
C ALA A 70 13.13 -2.30 -26.60
N LYS A 71 13.79 -3.28 -25.97
CA LYS A 71 15.03 -3.06 -25.22
C LYS A 71 16.18 -2.59 -26.13
N GLU A 72 16.17 -2.94 -27.41
CA GLU A 72 17.17 -2.51 -28.38
C GLU A 72 17.16 -0.98 -28.62
N PHE A 73 15.99 -0.35 -28.42
CA PHE A 73 15.82 1.09 -28.60
C PHE A 73 16.20 1.93 -27.37
N LEU A 74 16.55 1.32 -26.23
CA LEU A 74 16.99 2.06 -25.05
C LEU A 74 18.21 2.97 -25.29
N ILE A 75 19.07 2.58 -26.26
CA ILE A 75 20.26 3.36 -26.66
C ILE A 75 19.94 4.28 -27.83
N THR A 76 19.24 3.78 -28.86
CA THR A 76 19.06 4.48 -30.14
C THR A 76 17.93 5.51 -30.13
N ASP A 77 16.90 5.28 -29.30
CA ASP A 77 15.75 6.19 -29.13
C ASP A 77 15.26 6.18 -27.66
N PRO A 78 16.08 6.64 -26.71
CA PRO A 78 15.78 6.58 -25.28
C PRO A 78 14.58 7.44 -24.86
N GLN A 79 14.24 8.50 -25.60
CA GLN A 79 13.13 9.39 -25.25
C GLN A 79 11.77 8.76 -25.51
N ASN A 80 11.68 7.85 -26.50
CA ASN A 80 10.45 7.14 -26.84
C ASN A 80 10.45 5.68 -26.34
N THR A 81 11.43 5.31 -25.51
CA THR A 81 11.56 3.97 -24.92
C THR A 81 11.44 4.01 -23.43
N ILE A 82 10.31 3.49 -22.94
CA ILE A 82 9.88 3.62 -21.54
C ILE A 82 10.21 2.33 -20.80
N PHE A 83 10.86 2.46 -19.64
CA PHE A 83 11.25 1.36 -18.76
C PHE A 83 10.94 1.69 -17.30
N SER A 84 11.00 0.72 -16.39
CA SER A 84 10.75 0.86 -14.94
C SER A 84 9.40 1.52 -14.62
N VAL A 85 8.38 1.33 -15.46
CA VAL A 85 7.03 1.93 -15.34
C VAL A 85 6.39 1.61 -13.99
N LYS A 86 6.65 0.43 -13.43
CA LYS A 86 6.10 0.00 -12.14
C LYS A 86 6.46 0.95 -11.00
N ARG A 87 7.62 1.62 -11.06
CA ARG A 87 8.04 2.65 -10.09
C ARG A 87 7.20 3.93 -10.16
N LEU A 88 6.51 4.16 -11.29
CA LEU A 88 5.67 5.34 -11.51
C LEU A 88 4.19 5.06 -11.25
N LEU A 89 3.81 3.78 -11.11
CA LEU A 89 2.43 3.34 -11.00
C LEU A 89 1.80 3.85 -9.69
N GLY A 90 0.66 4.56 -9.80
CA GLY A 90 -0.06 5.09 -8.65
C GLY A 90 0.61 6.28 -7.95
N ARG A 91 1.57 6.96 -8.59
CA ARG A 91 2.34 8.07 -8.02
C ARG A 91 2.02 9.41 -8.66
N SER A 92 2.26 10.49 -7.89
CA SER A 92 2.20 11.88 -8.36
C SER A 92 3.54 12.32 -8.95
N TYR A 93 3.54 13.47 -9.65
CA TYR A 93 4.78 14.07 -10.15
C TYR A 93 5.76 14.43 -9.01
N GLN A 94 5.24 14.94 -7.90
CA GLN A 94 6.07 15.28 -6.73
C GLN A 94 6.81 14.06 -6.15
N ASP A 95 6.18 12.88 -6.21
CA ASP A 95 6.79 11.63 -5.74
C ASP A 95 7.99 11.20 -6.56
N VAL A 96 8.01 11.52 -7.86
CA VAL A 96 9.06 11.05 -8.78
C VAL A 96 10.07 12.14 -9.16
N GLN A 97 9.81 13.40 -8.81
CA GLN A 97 10.65 14.54 -9.17
C GLN A 97 12.11 14.39 -8.73
N LYS A 98 12.35 13.85 -7.53
CA LYS A 98 13.71 13.61 -7.00
C LYS A 98 14.50 12.55 -7.75
N HIS A 99 13.81 11.71 -8.52
CA HIS A 99 14.39 10.59 -9.27
C HIS A 99 14.32 10.81 -10.78
N GLN A 100 14.01 12.04 -11.23
CA GLN A 100 13.81 12.35 -12.65
C GLN A 100 15.05 12.07 -13.49
N ASP A 101 16.25 12.27 -12.94
CA ASP A 101 17.52 11.99 -13.60
C ASP A 101 17.77 10.50 -13.90
N TYR A 102 16.97 9.61 -13.31
CA TYR A 102 17.01 8.17 -13.58
C TYR A 102 16.37 7.83 -14.92
N PHE A 103 15.36 8.60 -15.36
CA PHE A 103 14.58 8.31 -16.55
C PHE A 103 15.12 9.08 -17.76
N SER A 104 15.24 8.39 -18.92
CA SER A 104 15.64 9.02 -20.19
C SER A 104 14.47 9.66 -20.94
N TYR A 105 13.25 9.36 -20.52
CA TYR A 105 12.02 9.90 -21.10
C TYR A 105 11.43 11.01 -20.24
N GLN A 106 10.59 11.83 -20.83
CA GLN A 106 10.06 13.03 -20.18
C GLN A 106 8.83 12.69 -19.33
N ILE A 107 8.95 12.91 -18.01
CA ILE A 107 7.86 12.87 -17.04
C ILE A 107 7.34 14.30 -16.84
N ILE A 108 6.02 14.49 -16.92
CA ILE A 108 5.38 15.81 -16.94
C ILE A 108 4.53 16.00 -15.69
N ASP A 109 4.61 17.22 -15.16
CA ASP A 109 3.68 17.78 -14.19
C ASP A 109 2.49 18.41 -14.94
N ASP A 110 1.28 17.93 -14.67
CA ASP A 110 0.08 18.59 -15.15
C ASP A 110 -0.38 19.59 -14.08
N ALA A 111 0.14 20.81 -14.17
CA ALA A 111 -0.02 21.87 -13.16
C ALA A 111 -1.48 22.23 -12.81
N ASN A 112 -2.47 21.69 -13.50
CA ASN A 112 -3.91 21.94 -13.28
C ASN A 112 -4.62 20.80 -12.55
N ASP A 113 -3.95 19.69 -12.30
CA ASP A 113 -4.56 18.53 -11.67
C ASP A 113 -3.52 17.89 -10.74
N GLU A 114 -3.84 17.74 -9.46
CA GLU A 114 -3.07 16.93 -8.50
C GLU A 114 -3.04 15.45 -8.93
N SER A 115 -2.97 15.20 -10.23
CA SER A 115 -3.17 13.94 -10.90
C SER A 115 -1.91 13.07 -10.92
N LEU A 116 -2.10 11.81 -11.23
CA LEU A 116 -1.06 10.83 -11.48
C LEU A 116 -0.08 11.33 -12.55
N VAL A 117 1.18 10.98 -12.37
CA VAL A 117 2.27 11.31 -13.31
C VAL A 117 1.93 10.91 -14.74
N LYS A 118 2.32 11.74 -15.71
CA LYS A 118 2.18 11.47 -17.15
C LYS A 118 3.55 11.41 -17.82
N ILE A 119 3.67 10.56 -18.81
CA ILE A 119 4.87 10.38 -19.64
C ILE A 119 4.59 10.92 -21.03
N LYS A 120 5.44 11.82 -21.52
CA LYS A 120 5.35 12.35 -22.87
C LYS A 120 6.13 11.48 -23.85
N VAL A 121 5.46 11.06 -24.93
CA VAL A 121 6.06 10.32 -26.04
C VAL A 121 5.63 10.99 -27.34
N GLY A 122 6.54 11.67 -28.00
CA GLY A 122 6.19 12.54 -29.13
C GLY A 122 5.21 13.62 -28.71
N ASP A 123 4.05 13.70 -29.38
CA ASP A 123 2.96 14.64 -29.06
C ASP A 123 1.87 14.03 -28.17
N LYS A 124 2.04 12.78 -27.71
CA LYS A 124 1.04 12.07 -26.88
C LYS A 124 1.49 11.96 -25.43
N PHE A 125 0.49 11.79 -24.56
CA PHE A 125 0.70 11.58 -23.13
C PHE A 125 0.13 10.21 -22.74
N TYR A 126 0.91 9.48 -21.96
CA TYR A 126 0.56 8.16 -21.44
C TYR A 126 0.65 8.18 -19.92
N THR A 127 -0.28 7.51 -19.25
CA THR A 127 -0.18 7.25 -17.83
C THR A 127 0.64 5.97 -17.57
N PRO A 128 1.22 5.78 -16.39
CA PRO A 128 1.82 4.50 -16.03
C PRO A 128 0.85 3.31 -16.14
N ILE A 129 -0.46 3.56 -15.98
CA ILE A 129 -1.51 2.55 -16.15
C ILE A 129 -1.59 2.11 -17.62
N ASP A 130 -1.59 3.07 -18.57
CA ASP A 130 -1.61 2.77 -20.01
C ASP A 130 -0.40 1.94 -20.41
N LEU A 131 0.79 2.34 -19.95
CA LEU A 131 2.05 1.66 -20.28
C LEU A 131 2.13 0.26 -19.66
N SER A 132 1.67 0.09 -18.43
CA SER A 132 1.56 -1.22 -17.79
C SER A 132 0.56 -2.12 -18.51
N ALA A 133 -0.53 -1.55 -19.01
CA ALA A 133 -1.51 -2.29 -19.82
C ALA A 133 -0.91 -2.81 -21.13
N LEU A 134 0.03 -2.09 -21.76
CA LEU A 134 0.73 -2.56 -22.95
C LEU A 134 1.61 -3.78 -22.65
N ILE A 135 2.32 -3.79 -21.52
CA ILE A 135 3.10 -4.94 -21.06
C ILE A 135 2.17 -6.14 -20.80
N LEU A 136 1.05 -5.91 -20.09
CA LEU A 136 0.07 -6.96 -19.80
C LEU A 136 -0.59 -7.52 -21.06
N LYS A 137 -0.80 -6.68 -22.10
CA LYS A 137 -1.30 -7.13 -23.42
C LYS A 137 -0.30 -8.06 -24.12
N GLU A 138 1.00 -7.76 -24.04
CA GLU A 138 2.04 -8.63 -24.60
C GLU A 138 2.08 -9.99 -23.87
N LEU A 139 2.02 -9.98 -22.52
CA LEU A 139 1.98 -11.22 -21.74
C LEU A 139 0.73 -12.06 -22.05
N LYS A 140 -0.43 -11.40 -22.18
CA LYS A 140 -1.68 -12.05 -22.60
C LYS A 140 -1.53 -12.67 -23.99
N ALA A 141 -1.02 -11.93 -24.97
CA ALA A 141 -0.82 -12.42 -26.33
C ALA A 141 0.12 -13.65 -26.38
N ARG A 142 1.21 -13.64 -25.59
CA ARG A 142 2.10 -14.81 -25.46
C ARG A 142 1.38 -16.01 -24.84
N ALA A 143 0.56 -15.77 -23.81
CA ALA A 143 -0.23 -16.81 -23.19
C ALA A 143 -1.24 -17.42 -24.19
N GLU A 144 -1.96 -16.59 -24.92
CA GLU A 144 -2.93 -17.02 -25.93
C GLU A 144 -2.27 -17.81 -27.08
N HIS A 145 -1.08 -17.34 -27.53
CA HIS A 145 -0.31 -18.03 -28.56
C HIS A 145 0.18 -19.41 -28.09
N ALA A 146 0.77 -19.48 -26.91
CA ALA A 146 1.31 -20.73 -26.36
C ALA A 146 0.21 -21.75 -26.01
N LEU A 147 -0.90 -21.28 -25.44
CA LEU A 147 -2.02 -22.12 -25.01
C LEU A 147 -3.04 -22.39 -26.10
N LYS A 148 -2.95 -21.69 -27.24
CA LYS A 148 -3.87 -21.78 -28.40
C LYS A 148 -5.32 -21.59 -28.00
N THR A 149 -5.57 -20.66 -27.08
CA THR A 149 -6.90 -20.32 -26.57
C THR A 149 -6.90 -18.88 -26.06
N THR A 150 -8.08 -18.27 -25.97
CA THR A 150 -8.25 -16.93 -25.40
C THR A 150 -7.99 -16.95 -23.89
N VAL A 151 -7.34 -15.91 -23.39
CA VAL A 151 -7.06 -15.68 -21.97
C VAL A 151 -7.81 -14.43 -21.54
N GLY A 152 -8.88 -14.59 -20.78
CA GLY A 152 -9.73 -13.50 -20.31
C GLY A 152 -9.56 -13.17 -18.84
N LYS A 153 -8.93 -14.04 -18.04
CA LYS A 153 -8.85 -13.88 -16.57
C LYS A 153 -7.41 -14.02 -16.08
N ALA A 154 -7.08 -13.23 -15.06
CA ALA A 154 -5.73 -13.25 -14.48
C ALA A 154 -5.74 -13.02 -12.97
N VAL A 155 -4.71 -13.54 -12.30
CA VAL A 155 -4.20 -13.08 -11.01
C VAL A 155 -2.93 -12.31 -11.30
N ILE A 156 -2.81 -11.08 -10.79
CA ILE A 156 -1.63 -10.23 -11.01
C ILE A 156 -0.96 -9.95 -9.67
N THR A 157 0.37 -9.99 -9.63
CA THR A 157 1.14 -9.73 -8.41
C THR A 157 1.58 -8.27 -8.30
N VAL A 158 1.73 -7.84 -7.06
CA VAL A 158 2.27 -6.53 -6.69
C VAL A 158 3.21 -6.67 -5.51
N PRO A 159 4.17 -5.76 -5.30
CA PRO A 159 4.94 -5.71 -4.07
C PRO A 159 4.02 -5.68 -2.84
N ALA A 160 4.43 -6.34 -1.76
CA ALA A 160 3.63 -6.41 -0.53
C ALA A 160 3.41 -5.01 0.07
N TYR A 161 4.38 -4.13 -0.14
CA TYR A 161 4.40 -2.76 0.36
C TYR A 161 3.66 -1.75 -0.54
N PHE A 162 3.05 -2.20 -1.66
CA PHE A 162 2.19 -1.34 -2.47
C PHE A 162 0.97 -0.87 -1.68
N ASN A 163 0.73 0.45 -1.73
CA ASN A 163 -0.48 1.05 -1.16
C ASN A 163 -1.72 0.82 -2.05
N ASP A 164 -2.88 1.24 -1.55
CA ASP A 164 -4.16 1.02 -2.25
C ASP A 164 -4.19 1.66 -3.64
N SER A 165 -3.53 2.81 -3.82
CA SER A 165 -3.42 3.51 -5.11
C SER A 165 -2.70 2.67 -6.15
N GLN A 166 -1.57 2.11 -5.78
CA GLN A 166 -0.72 1.30 -6.65
C GLN A 166 -1.39 -0.04 -7.00
N ARG A 167 -2.10 -0.65 -6.03
CA ARG A 167 -2.89 -1.87 -6.23
C ARG A 167 -4.05 -1.65 -7.21
N GLN A 168 -4.79 -0.55 -7.04
CA GLN A 168 -5.88 -0.21 -7.94
C GLN A 168 -5.37 0.14 -9.34
N ALA A 169 -4.29 0.89 -9.45
CA ALA A 169 -3.65 1.21 -10.73
C ALA A 169 -3.21 -0.07 -11.50
N THR A 170 -2.69 -1.07 -10.77
CA THR A 170 -2.35 -2.38 -11.35
C THR A 170 -3.60 -3.12 -11.84
N ARG A 171 -4.68 -3.10 -11.07
CA ARG A 171 -5.96 -3.70 -11.48
C ARG A 171 -6.53 -3.01 -12.72
N ASP A 172 -6.47 -1.69 -12.78
CA ASP A 172 -6.98 -0.92 -13.91
C ASP A 172 -6.13 -1.14 -15.18
N ALA A 173 -4.80 -1.28 -15.04
CA ALA A 173 -3.93 -1.70 -16.14
C ALA A 173 -4.32 -3.08 -16.68
N GLY A 174 -4.65 -4.03 -15.81
CA GLY A 174 -5.15 -5.36 -16.20
C GLY A 174 -6.46 -5.27 -17.00
N LYS A 175 -7.41 -4.45 -16.55
CA LYS A 175 -8.67 -4.21 -17.27
C LYS A 175 -8.43 -3.57 -18.65
N LEU A 176 -7.55 -2.58 -18.75
CA LEU A 176 -7.17 -1.96 -20.03
C LEU A 176 -6.46 -2.95 -20.97
N ALA A 177 -5.80 -3.96 -20.43
CA ALA A 177 -5.24 -5.07 -21.20
C ALA A 177 -6.30 -6.09 -21.66
N GLY A 178 -7.56 -5.92 -21.27
CA GLY A 178 -8.65 -6.84 -21.57
C GLY A 178 -8.60 -8.12 -20.72
N LEU A 179 -8.14 -8.01 -19.48
CA LEU A 179 -8.12 -9.07 -18.48
C LEU A 179 -9.13 -8.77 -17.37
N ASP A 180 -9.95 -9.74 -17.02
CA ASP A 180 -10.70 -9.74 -15.77
C ASP A 180 -9.73 -10.12 -14.64
N VAL A 181 -9.32 -9.13 -13.84
CA VAL A 181 -8.37 -9.31 -12.75
C VAL A 181 -9.10 -9.85 -11.53
N LEU A 182 -9.05 -11.17 -11.35
CA LEU A 182 -9.77 -11.85 -10.27
C LEU A 182 -9.20 -11.51 -8.89
N ARG A 183 -7.88 -11.35 -8.81
CA ARG A 183 -7.20 -10.99 -7.56
C ARG A 183 -5.87 -10.28 -7.85
N ILE A 184 -5.54 -9.31 -6.99
CA ILE A 184 -4.19 -8.79 -6.80
C ILE A 184 -3.57 -9.52 -5.60
N VAL A 185 -2.36 -10.06 -5.75
CA VAL A 185 -1.67 -10.85 -4.71
C VAL A 185 -0.28 -10.24 -4.47
N ASN A 186 0.16 -10.23 -3.22
CA ASN A 186 1.50 -9.77 -2.90
C ASN A 186 2.57 -10.73 -3.42
N GLU A 187 3.65 -10.20 -3.98
CA GLU A 187 4.76 -10.98 -4.55
C GLU A 187 5.35 -12.00 -3.57
N PRO A 188 5.72 -11.63 -2.32
CA PRO A 188 6.24 -12.60 -1.37
C PRO A 188 5.20 -13.66 -0.97
N THR A 189 3.93 -13.29 -0.98
CA THR A 189 2.85 -14.22 -0.70
C THR A 189 2.66 -15.22 -1.85
N ALA A 190 2.71 -14.77 -3.09
CA ALA A 190 2.72 -15.65 -4.26
C ALA A 190 3.94 -16.59 -4.23
N ALA A 191 5.13 -16.06 -3.95
CA ALA A 191 6.34 -16.88 -3.84
C ALA A 191 6.22 -17.96 -2.76
N SER A 192 5.61 -17.63 -1.60
CA SER A 192 5.38 -18.62 -0.53
C SER A 192 4.46 -19.76 -0.96
N LEU A 193 3.44 -19.48 -1.79
CA LEU A 193 2.57 -20.53 -2.36
C LEU A 193 3.37 -21.50 -3.23
N ALA A 194 4.24 -20.98 -4.11
CA ALA A 194 5.07 -21.82 -4.96
C ALA A 194 6.07 -22.66 -4.15
N TYR A 195 6.60 -22.11 -3.07
CA TYR A 195 7.47 -22.81 -2.14
C TYR A 195 6.72 -23.87 -1.34
N GLY A 196 5.54 -23.54 -0.82
CA GLY A 196 4.77 -24.41 0.09
C GLY A 196 4.11 -25.62 -0.58
N ILE A 197 4.12 -25.69 -1.92
CA ILE A 197 3.70 -26.91 -2.63
C ILE A 197 4.69 -28.02 -2.36
N GLY A 198 4.25 -29.02 -1.60
CA GLY A 198 5.09 -30.15 -1.22
C GLY A 198 5.39 -30.23 0.27
N LEU A 199 5.03 -29.20 1.05
CA LEU A 199 4.98 -29.34 2.51
C LEU A 199 3.87 -30.31 2.89
N LYS A 200 4.16 -31.19 3.83
CA LYS A 200 3.15 -32.13 4.35
C LYS A 200 2.14 -31.37 5.20
N PRO A 201 0.87 -31.79 5.25
CA PRO A 201 -0.15 -31.12 6.05
C PRO A 201 0.21 -30.96 7.53
N GLU A 202 1.00 -31.88 8.09
CA GLU A 202 1.42 -31.85 9.48
C GLU A 202 2.65 -30.95 9.74
N GLU A 203 3.29 -30.44 8.68
CA GLU A 203 4.46 -29.55 8.81
C GLU A 203 4.00 -28.11 9.08
N SER A 204 4.48 -27.52 10.17
CA SER A 204 4.34 -26.09 10.45
C SER A 204 5.69 -25.44 10.25
N LYS A 205 5.76 -24.37 9.44
CA LYS A 205 7.00 -23.60 9.20
C LYS A 205 6.72 -22.11 9.30
N THR A 206 7.63 -21.40 9.93
CA THR A 206 7.71 -19.94 9.88
C THR A 206 8.84 -19.55 8.94
N ILE A 207 8.49 -18.86 7.86
CA ILE A 207 9.44 -18.51 6.81
C ILE A 207 9.59 -16.99 6.68
N ALA A 208 10.77 -16.55 6.24
CA ALA A 208 10.98 -15.20 5.77
C ALA A 208 11.12 -15.25 4.25
N VAL A 209 10.30 -14.51 3.54
CA VAL A 209 10.42 -14.30 2.09
C VAL A 209 11.10 -12.96 1.88
N TYR A 210 12.31 -12.99 1.33
CA TYR A 210 13.15 -11.83 1.03
C TYR A 210 13.12 -11.59 -0.48
N ASP A 211 12.36 -10.60 -0.92
CA ASP A 211 12.17 -10.29 -2.34
C ASP A 211 12.92 -9.01 -2.70
N LEU A 212 14.00 -9.14 -3.45
CA LEU A 212 14.79 -8.04 -3.98
C LEU A 212 14.77 -8.09 -5.51
N GLY A 213 13.85 -7.33 -6.08
CA GLY A 213 13.67 -7.21 -7.53
C GLY A 213 14.61 -6.21 -8.18
N GLY A 214 14.26 -5.78 -9.39
CA GLY A 214 14.99 -4.72 -10.10
C GLY A 214 14.76 -3.34 -9.50
N GLY A 215 13.56 -3.07 -8.99
CA GLY A 215 13.16 -1.74 -8.53
C GLY A 215 12.54 -1.68 -7.16
N THR A 216 12.18 -2.80 -6.56
CA THR A 216 11.50 -2.89 -5.26
C THR A 216 12.16 -3.92 -4.36
N PHE A 217 12.04 -3.72 -3.08
CA PHE A 217 12.44 -4.65 -2.03
C PHE A 217 11.27 -4.88 -1.08
N ASP A 218 10.95 -6.15 -0.80
CA ASP A 218 9.97 -6.56 0.20
C ASP A 218 10.53 -7.69 1.06
N VAL A 219 10.14 -7.70 2.33
CA VAL A 219 10.32 -8.83 3.23
C VAL A 219 9.01 -9.14 3.92
N SER A 220 8.58 -10.40 3.87
CA SER A 220 7.39 -10.87 4.57
C SER A 220 7.73 -12.04 5.46
N ILE A 221 7.19 -12.02 6.67
CA ILE A 221 7.25 -13.15 7.61
C ILE A 221 5.92 -13.88 7.52
N LEU A 222 5.97 -15.17 7.22
CA LEU A 222 4.78 -15.99 7.04
C LEU A 222 4.84 -17.24 7.92
N LYS A 223 3.66 -17.68 8.37
CA LYS A 223 3.46 -18.99 8.97
C LYS A 223 2.69 -19.87 7.98
N ILE A 224 3.21 -21.05 7.72
CA ILE A 224 2.56 -22.08 6.88
C ILE A 224 2.21 -23.25 7.78
N GLU A 225 0.93 -23.58 7.89
CA GLU A 225 0.44 -24.66 8.73
C GLU A 225 -0.88 -25.22 8.18
N ASN A 226 -0.97 -26.54 8.00
CA ASN A 226 -2.19 -27.21 7.51
C ASN A 226 -2.75 -26.63 6.19
N GLY A 227 -1.90 -26.21 5.25
CA GLY A 227 -2.32 -25.55 4.00
C GLY A 227 -2.76 -24.09 4.15
N ILE A 228 -2.66 -23.52 5.35
CA ILE A 228 -2.92 -22.10 5.61
C ILE A 228 -1.61 -21.34 5.51
N PHE A 229 -1.58 -20.36 4.63
CA PHE A 229 -0.48 -19.41 4.44
C PHE A 229 -0.86 -18.08 5.08
N GLU A 230 -0.35 -17.83 6.27
CA GLU A 230 -0.65 -16.64 7.05
C GLU A 230 0.54 -15.68 7.04
N VAL A 231 0.35 -14.48 6.48
CA VAL A 231 1.31 -13.39 6.60
C VAL A 231 1.21 -12.80 8.00
N LEU A 232 2.31 -12.80 8.74
CA LEU A 232 2.39 -12.25 10.10
C LEU A 232 2.76 -10.77 10.07
N SER A 233 3.69 -10.41 9.19
CA SER A 233 4.13 -9.03 8.98
C SER A 233 4.77 -8.87 7.62
N THR A 234 4.82 -7.62 7.15
CA THR A 234 5.57 -7.23 5.95
C THR A 234 6.25 -5.89 6.17
N ASN A 235 7.40 -5.70 5.54
CA ASN A 235 8.14 -4.44 5.48
C ASN A 235 8.88 -4.36 4.15
N GLY A 236 9.25 -3.16 3.68
CA GLY A 236 9.91 -3.05 2.39
C GLY A 236 10.25 -1.62 1.98
N ASN A 237 10.75 -1.49 0.76
CA ASN A 237 11.08 -0.23 0.11
C ASN A 237 10.81 -0.35 -1.40
N THR A 238 9.85 0.42 -1.94
CA THR A 238 9.43 0.34 -3.36
C THR A 238 10.33 1.16 -4.30
N PHE A 239 11.44 1.73 -3.78
CA PHE A 239 12.50 2.41 -4.55
C PHE A 239 13.90 1.83 -4.30
N LEU A 240 13.98 0.59 -3.85
CA LEU A 240 15.25 -0.10 -3.61
C LEU A 240 15.29 -1.40 -4.42
N GLY A 241 16.28 -1.55 -5.29
CA GLY A 241 16.43 -2.76 -6.09
C GLY A 241 17.72 -2.79 -6.90
N GLY A 242 17.79 -3.72 -7.84
CA GLY A 242 18.93 -3.91 -8.72
C GLY A 242 19.29 -2.70 -9.58
N ASP A 243 18.29 -1.90 -9.97
CA ASP A 243 18.48 -0.65 -10.71
C ASP A 243 19.31 0.38 -9.91
N ASP A 244 19.19 0.37 -8.57
CA ASP A 244 19.96 1.24 -7.68
C ASP A 244 21.40 0.76 -7.52
N PHE A 245 21.63 -0.54 -7.70
CA PHE A 245 22.97 -1.11 -7.78
C PHE A 245 23.63 -0.72 -9.11
N ASP A 246 22.88 -0.77 -10.21
CA ASP A 246 23.35 -0.33 -11.52
C ASP A 246 23.73 1.15 -11.49
N ARG A 247 22.91 1.99 -10.87
CA ARG A 247 23.21 3.42 -10.71
C ARG A 247 24.49 3.65 -9.91
N ALA A 248 24.71 2.91 -8.84
CA ALA A 248 25.95 3.02 -8.04
C ALA A 248 27.19 2.70 -8.89
N ILE A 249 27.11 1.73 -9.82
CA ILE A 249 28.18 1.41 -10.77
C ILE A 249 28.36 2.55 -11.77
N VAL A 250 27.28 3.09 -12.34
CA VAL A 250 27.32 4.22 -13.28
C VAL A 250 27.98 5.44 -12.62
N ASP A 251 27.55 5.83 -11.43
CA ASP A 251 28.09 6.96 -10.67
C ASP A 251 29.61 6.77 -10.39
N TYR A 252 30.00 5.52 -10.06
CA TYR A 252 31.41 5.16 -9.89
C TYR A 252 32.22 5.35 -11.18
N TRP A 253 31.73 4.88 -12.33
CA TRP A 253 32.44 5.04 -13.61
C TRP A 253 32.52 6.50 -14.07
N ILE A 254 31.43 7.27 -13.91
CA ILE A 254 31.43 8.72 -14.20
C ILE A 254 32.53 9.42 -13.39
N LYS A 255 32.61 9.13 -12.11
CA LYS A 255 33.61 9.73 -11.22
C LYS A 255 35.03 9.28 -11.53
N GLN A 256 35.22 7.97 -11.78
CA GLN A 256 36.53 7.38 -12.05
C GLN A 256 37.16 7.92 -13.35
N ASN A 257 36.34 8.10 -14.40
CA ASN A 257 36.81 8.49 -15.72
C ASN A 257 36.61 9.99 -16.00
N ASN A 258 36.15 10.80 -15.02
CA ASN A 258 35.81 12.23 -15.18
C ASN A 258 34.92 12.47 -16.40
N LEU A 259 33.88 11.64 -16.60
CA LEU A 259 33.05 11.66 -17.78
C LEU A 259 32.22 12.95 -17.82
N SER A 260 32.24 13.61 -18.99
CA SER A 260 31.35 14.73 -19.29
C SER A 260 29.99 14.23 -19.80
N SER A 261 29.01 15.13 -19.91
CA SER A 261 27.63 14.86 -20.31
C SER A 261 27.43 14.29 -21.74
N GLU A 262 28.50 14.01 -22.46
CA GLU A 262 28.44 13.57 -23.86
C GLU A 262 28.23 12.06 -24.06
N ILE A 263 28.25 11.27 -22.94
CA ILE A 263 28.06 9.82 -23.03
C ILE A 263 26.57 9.50 -22.87
N PRO A 264 26.01 8.63 -23.69
CA PRO A 264 24.66 8.15 -23.55
C PRO A 264 24.48 7.44 -22.20
N MET A 265 23.83 8.09 -21.25
CA MET A 265 23.59 7.55 -19.88
C MET A 265 22.95 6.16 -19.91
N GLN A 266 22.11 5.89 -20.92
CA GLN A 266 21.46 4.59 -21.08
C GLN A 266 22.45 3.47 -21.47
N GLU A 267 23.46 3.79 -22.25
CA GLU A 267 24.52 2.82 -22.60
C GLU A 267 25.33 2.44 -21.36
N LEU A 268 25.72 3.46 -20.53
CA LEU A 268 26.37 3.21 -19.23
C LEU A 268 25.49 2.37 -18.30
N ARG A 269 24.19 2.64 -18.25
CA ARG A 269 23.26 1.90 -17.40
C ARG A 269 23.15 0.43 -17.83
N LEU A 270 23.00 0.17 -19.11
CA LEU A 270 22.95 -1.21 -19.63
C LEU A 270 24.26 -1.96 -19.38
N MET A 271 25.39 -1.28 -19.55
CA MET A 271 26.72 -1.82 -19.23
C MET A 271 26.85 -2.10 -17.73
N ALA A 272 26.30 -1.25 -16.86
CA ALA A 272 26.29 -1.46 -15.41
C ALA A 272 25.42 -2.66 -15.00
N GLU A 273 24.26 -2.85 -15.65
CA GLU A 273 23.42 -4.04 -15.46
C GLU A 273 24.19 -5.31 -15.85
N GLU A 274 24.94 -5.28 -16.96
CA GLU A 274 25.79 -6.39 -17.41
C GLU A 274 26.93 -6.64 -16.41
N ALA A 275 27.59 -5.58 -15.93
CA ALA A 275 28.63 -5.67 -14.90
C ALA A 275 28.11 -6.31 -13.62
N LYS A 276 26.97 -5.85 -13.10
CA LYS A 276 26.30 -6.43 -11.92
C LYS A 276 26.04 -7.92 -12.09
N LYS A 277 25.49 -8.32 -13.24
CA LYS A 277 25.23 -9.74 -13.55
C LYS A 277 26.52 -10.57 -13.64
N SER A 278 27.53 -10.03 -14.31
CA SER A 278 28.85 -10.67 -14.46
C SER A 278 29.55 -10.87 -13.12
N LEU A 279 29.51 -9.88 -12.23
CA LEU A 279 30.12 -9.94 -10.91
C LEU A 279 29.46 -10.95 -9.95
N SER A 280 28.30 -11.50 -10.30
CA SER A 280 27.72 -12.65 -9.59
C SER A 280 28.49 -13.95 -9.82
N HIS A 281 29.36 -14.02 -10.84
CA HIS A 281 30.10 -15.22 -11.23
C HIS A 281 31.61 -14.96 -11.47
N GLN A 282 32.03 -13.69 -11.53
CA GLN A 282 33.38 -13.25 -11.81
C GLN A 282 33.85 -12.21 -10.80
N ASN A 283 35.17 -12.07 -10.62
CA ASN A 283 35.73 -11.09 -9.69
C ASN A 283 36.03 -9.73 -10.34
N LEU A 284 35.98 -9.63 -11.65
CA LEU A 284 36.32 -8.42 -12.40
C LEU A 284 35.46 -8.33 -13.67
N PHE A 285 34.87 -7.16 -13.87
CA PHE A 285 34.27 -6.76 -15.13
C PHE A 285 35.12 -5.68 -15.80
N ASN A 286 35.37 -5.82 -17.09
CA ASN A 286 36.14 -4.86 -17.88
C ASN A 286 35.67 -4.87 -19.34
N GLN A 287 34.95 -3.82 -19.73
CA GLN A 287 34.46 -3.59 -21.07
C GLN A 287 34.70 -2.15 -21.51
N LYS A 288 34.50 -1.85 -22.79
CA LYS A 288 34.65 -0.52 -23.37
C LYS A 288 33.33 0.01 -23.93
N ILE A 289 33.10 1.32 -23.70
CA ILE A 289 32.08 2.11 -24.41
C ILE A 289 32.86 3.20 -25.17
N GLY A 290 32.95 3.12 -26.49
CA GLY A 290 33.82 4.01 -27.26
C GLY A 290 35.28 3.89 -26.78
N ASP A 291 35.87 4.98 -26.29
CA ASP A 291 37.21 5.00 -25.73
C ASP A 291 37.29 4.85 -24.19
N ILE A 292 36.15 4.69 -23.52
CA ILE A 292 36.05 4.63 -22.07
C ILE A 292 36.11 3.19 -21.59
N PHE A 293 36.99 2.94 -20.61
CA PHE A 293 37.06 1.66 -19.91
C PHE A 293 36.10 1.63 -18.73
N CYS A 294 35.06 0.79 -18.82
CA CYS A 294 34.14 0.51 -17.72
C CYS A 294 34.66 -0.70 -16.93
N THR A 295 35.51 -0.42 -15.96
CA THR A 295 36.17 -1.47 -15.13
C THR A 295 35.67 -1.38 -13.71
N ILE A 296 35.29 -2.54 -13.11
CA ILE A 296 34.92 -2.65 -11.71
C ILE A 296 35.20 -4.07 -11.21
N ASN A 297 35.77 -4.19 -10.01
CA ASN A 297 35.95 -5.49 -9.36
C ASN A 297 34.84 -5.76 -8.33
N LEU A 298 34.71 -7.01 -7.93
CA LEU A 298 33.69 -7.47 -6.97
C LEU A 298 33.75 -6.71 -5.64
N GLN A 299 34.94 -6.50 -5.09
CA GLN A 299 35.10 -5.81 -3.80
C GLN A 299 34.58 -4.37 -3.89
N THR A 300 34.96 -3.62 -4.92
CA THR A 300 34.47 -2.24 -5.14
C THR A 300 32.96 -2.22 -5.31
N PHE A 301 32.40 -3.16 -6.06
CA PHE A 301 30.95 -3.27 -6.23
C PHE A 301 30.24 -3.51 -4.89
N GLU A 302 30.73 -4.45 -4.09
CA GLU A 302 30.15 -4.75 -2.77
C GLU A 302 30.24 -3.54 -1.82
N GLU A 303 31.32 -2.76 -1.87
CA GLU A 303 31.47 -1.52 -1.11
C GLU A 303 30.41 -0.48 -1.51
N LEU A 304 30.20 -0.29 -2.84
CA LEU A 304 29.22 0.66 -3.39
C LEU A 304 27.77 0.34 -2.97
N ILE A 305 27.40 -0.93 -2.93
CA ILE A 305 26.02 -1.35 -2.61
C ILE A 305 25.77 -1.64 -1.13
N SER A 306 26.83 -1.67 -0.29
CA SER A 306 26.74 -2.13 1.10
C SER A 306 25.71 -1.35 1.93
N ALA A 307 25.61 -0.02 1.75
CA ALA A 307 24.63 0.80 2.45
C ALA A 307 23.20 0.37 2.10
N LYS A 308 22.92 0.18 0.81
CA LYS A 308 21.60 -0.24 0.31
C LYS A 308 21.21 -1.65 0.78
N VAL A 309 22.17 -2.57 0.82
CA VAL A 309 21.94 -3.91 1.39
C VAL A 309 21.66 -3.84 2.90
N ASN A 310 22.32 -2.93 3.63
CA ASN A 310 22.04 -2.75 5.07
C ASN A 310 20.63 -2.17 5.32
N GLU A 311 20.08 -1.35 4.43
CA GLU A 311 18.68 -0.90 4.49
C GLU A 311 17.72 -2.10 4.45
N THR A 312 17.96 -3.08 3.57
CA THR A 312 17.13 -4.29 3.49
C THR A 312 17.18 -5.11 4.78
N ILE A 313 18.37 -5.21 5.41
CA ILE A 313 18.52 -5.90 6.71
C ILE A 313 17.77 -5.16 7.83
N THR A 314 17.72 -3.83 7.77
CA THR A 314 16.91 -3.05 8.72
C THR A 314 15.42 -3.34 8.56
N ALA A 315 14.93 -3.44 7.33
CA ALA A 315 13.54 -3.84 7.07
C ALA A 315 13.25 -5.27 7.56
N CYS A 316 14.18 -6.22 7.40
CA CYS A 316 14.05 -7.57 7.98
C CYS A 316 13.90 -7.52 9.51
N ARG A 317 14.67 -6.68 10.18
CA ARG A 317 14.59 -6.50 11.65
C ARG A 317 13.24 -5.93 12.06
N ASN A 318 12.73 -4.96 11.31
CA ASN A 318 11.42 -4.35 11.57
C ASN A 318 10.29 -5.36 11.35
N ALA A 319 10.32 -6.14 10.27
CA ALA A 319 9.33 -7.18 10.01
C ALA A 319 9.30 -8.24 11.12
N LEU A 320 10.45 -8.70 11.60
CA LEU A 320 10.52 -9.64 12.74
C LEU A 320 9.94 -9.02 14.02
N LYS A 321 10.26 -7.76 14.30
CA LYS A 321 9.73 -7.03 15.46
C LYS A 321 8.20 -6.93 15.37
N ASP A 322 7.65 -6.60 14.21
CA ASP A 322 6.21 -6.48 13.99
C ASP A 322 5.49 -7.83 14.11
N ALA A 323 6.13 -8.92 13.70
CA ALA A 323 5.65 -10.28 13.90
C ALA A 323 5.79 -10.78 15.36
N GLY A 324 6.51 -10.05 16.22
CA GLY A 324 6.83 -10.48 17.58
C GLY A 324 7.81 -11.67 17.65
N LEU A 325 8.64 -11.86 16.60
CA LEU A 325 9.53 -13.00 16.42
C LEU A 325 11.00 -12.59 16.46
N LYS A 326 11.86 -13.58 16.68
CA LYS A 326 13.32 -13.47 16.60
C LYS A 326 13.84 -14.20 15.36
N THR A 327 15.06 -13.95 14.96
CA THR A 327 15.71 -14.68 13.85
C THR A 327 15.75 -16.19 14.06
N THR A 328 15.81 -16.63 15.33
CA THR A 328 15.78 -18.05 15.71
C THR A 328 14.45 -18.75 15.45
N ASP A 329 13.36 -17.98 15.35
CA ASP A 329 11.99 -18.50 15.16
C ASP A 329 11.67 -18.71 13.67
N ILE A 330 12.57 -18.28 12.79
CA ILE A 330 12.43 -18.46 11.34
C ILE A 330 13.04 -19.81 10.95
N ASP A 331 12.24 -20.69 10.36
CA ASP A 331 12.69 -22.00 9.92
C ASP A 331 13.45 -21.94 8.60
N GLU A 332 13.11 -21.01 7.72
CA GLU A 332 13.68 -20.92 6.39
C GLU A 332 13.61 -19.50 5.81
N VAL A 333 14.60 -19.14 4.99
CA VAL A 333 14.67 -17.84 4.30
C VAL A 333 14.66 -18.07 2.81
N ILE A 334 13.60 -17.63 2.14
CA ILE A 334 13.37 -17.81 0.69
C ILE A 334 13.81 -16.54 -0.04
N MET A 335 14.69 -16.72 -1.03
CA MET A 335 15.19 -15.63 -1.85
C MET A 335 14.36 -15.49 -3.12
N VAL A 336 13.86 -14.30 -3.38
CA VAL A 336 13.01 -13.93 -4.52
C VAL A 336 13.58 -12.70 -5.21
N GLY A 337 13.36 -12.59 -6.51
CA GLY A 337 13.85 -11.48 -7.34
C GLY A 337 15.30 -11.65 -7.79
N GLY A 338 15.59 -11.21 -9.02
CA GLY A 338 16.89 -11.42 -9.67
C GLY A 338 18.07 -10.78 -8.95
N SER A 339 17.88 -9.70 -8.20
CA SER A 339 18.95 -9.00 -7.47
C SER A 339 19.45 -9.78 -6.24
N THR A 340 18.70 -10.79 -5.77
CA THR A 340 19.16 -11.70 -4.70
C THR A 340 20.30 -12.62 -5.15
N ARG A 341 20.58 -12.69 -6.45
CA ARG A 341 21.75 -13.42 -6.98
C ARG A 341 23.09 -12.78 -6.60
N THR A 342 23.07 -11.51 -6.14
CA THR A 342 24.26 -10.77 -5.70
C THR A 342 24.85 -11.43 -4.44
N ALA A 343 26.15 -11.74 -4.48
CA ALA A 343 26.84 -12.48 -3.41
C ALA A 343 26.73 -11.78 -2.04
N LEU A 344 26.97 -10.47 -1.98
CA LEU A 344 26.85 -9.67 -0.75
C LEU A 344 25.44 -9.76 -0.14
N VAL A 345 24.39 -9.76 -0.96
CA VAL A 345 23.00 -9.88 -0.49
C VAL A 345 22.81 -11.21 0.22
N LYS A 346 23.17 -12.33 -0.44
CA LYS A 346 23.06 -13.68 0.17
C LYS A 346 23.84 -13.77 1.47
N GLN A 347 25.08 -13.28 1.47
CA GLN A 347 25.94 -13.30 2.66
C GLN A 347 25.34 -12.52 3.83
N ARG A 348 24.83 -11.30 3.59
CA ARG A 348 24.26 -10.45 4.64
C ARG A 348 22.95 -11.02 5.18
N VAL A 349 22.10 -11.57 4.33
CA VAL A 349 20.85 -12.20 4.73
C VAL A 349 21.11 -13.47 5.54
N SER A 350 21.99 -14.36 5.07
CA SER A 350 22.40 -15.56 5.81
C SER A 350 22.99 -15.21 7.18
N ALA A 351 23.87 -14.22 7.24
CA ALA A 351 24.46 -13.76 8.50
C ALA A 351 23.43 -13.19 9.47
N PHE A 352 22.44 -12.43 8.96
CA PHE A 352 21.39 -11.83 9.78
C PHE A 352 20.45 -12.90 10.38
N PHE A 353 19.98 -13.85 9.58
CA PHE A 353 19.08 -14.91 10.05
C PHE A 353 19.82 -16.08 10.72
N GLY A 354 21.16 -16.15 10.62
CA GLY A 354 21.98 -17.22 11.20
C GLY A 354 21.77 -18.59 10.54
N ARG A 355 21.38 -18.60 9.24
CA ARG A 355 21.12 -19.81 8.44
C ARG A 355 21.33 -19.58 6.96
N ASP A 356 21.49 -20.67 6.21
CA ASP A 356 21.60 -20.61 4.77
C ASP A 356 20.26 -20.16 4.15
N VAL A 357 20.35 -19.40 3.06
CA VAL A 357 19.18 -18.94 2.31
C VAL A 357 18.77 -20.01 1.29
N ASN A 358 17.47 -20.12 1.04
CA ASN A 358 16.91 -21.04 0.05
C ASN A 358 16.66 -20.29 -1.28
N ASP A 359 17.39 -20.69 -2.32
CA ASP A 359 17.25 -20.22 -3.70
C ASP A 359 17.06 -21.41 -4.69
N ASN A 360 16.53 -22.55 -4.19
CA ASN A 360 16.31 -23.75 -4.99
C ASN A 360 15.24 -23.57 -6.08
N ILE A 361 14.25 -22.69 -5.86
CA ILE A 361 13.31 -22.28 -6.89
C ILE A 361 13.91 -21.06 -7.61
N ASN A 362 13.78 -21.02 -8.93
CA ASN A 362 14.27 -19.89 -9.71
C ASN A 362 13.64 -18.59 -9.20
N PRO A 363 14.44 -17.65 -8.63
CA PRO A 363 13.93 -16.43 -8.02
C PRO A 363 13.24 -15.49 -9.02
N ASP A 364 13.47 -15.66 -10.33
CA ASP A 364 12.82 -14.89 -11.39
C ASP A 364 11.43 -15.44 -11.76
N GLU A 365 11.11 -16.70 -11.42
CA GLU A 365 9.88 -17.39 -11.85
C GLU A 365 8.91 -17.65 -10.70
N VAL A 366 9.39 -17.72 -9.47
CA VAL A 366 8.65 -18.20 -8.31
C VAL A 366 7.37 -17.40 -8.06
N VAL A 367 7.39 -16.09 -8.31
CA VAL A 367 6.24 -15.19 -8.12
C VAL A 367 5.14 -15.51 -9.14
N ALA A 368 5.47 -15.63 -10.42
CA ALA A 368 4.49 -15.98 -11.46
C ALA A 368 3.90 -17.37 -11.25
N LEU A 369 4.72 -18.35 -10.82
CA LEU A 369 4.26 -19.70 -10.47
C LEU A 369 3.26 -19.65 -9.30
N GLY A 370 3.55 -18.89 -8.26
CA GLY A 370 2.65 -18.68 -7.12
C GLY A 370 1.35 -17.99 -7.51
N ALA A 371 1.41 -17.00 -8.40
CA ALA A 371 0.23 -16.34 -8.95
C ALA A 371 -0.67 -17.34 -9.73
N ALA A 372 -0.07 -18.25 -10.51
CA ALA A 372 -0.81 -19.30 -11.21
C ALA A 372 -1.46 -20.29 -10.24
N LEU A 373 -0.80 -20.61 -9.13
CA LEU A 373 -1.38 -21.45 -8.07
C LEU A 373 -2.57 -20.76 -7.40
N GLN A 374 -2.46 -19.47 -7.12
CA GLN A 374 -3.58 -18.70 -6.61
C GLN A 374 -4.75 -18.64 -7.60
N ALA A 375 -4.46 -18.57 -8.90
CA ALA A 375 -5.49 -18.68 -9.94
C ALA A 375 -6.22 -20.03 -9.90
N ASP A 376 -5.51 -21.12 -9.63
CA ASP A 376 -6.06 -22.46 -9.49
C ASP A 376 -6.94 -22.62 -8.22
N VAL A 377 -6.55 -21.99 -7.13
CA VAL A 377 -7.38 -21.89 -5.91
C VAL A 377 -8.69 -21.15 -6.21
N LEU A 378 -8.61 -20.02 -6.91
CA LEU A 378 -9.79 -19.21 -7.26
C LEU A 378 -10.70 -19.89 -8.28
N SER A 379 -10.19 -20.77 -9.13
CA SER A 379 -11.00 -21.60 -10.03
C SER A 379 -11.75 -22.72 -9.29
N GLY A 380 -11.41 -22.97 -8.02
CA GLY A 380 -12.01 -24.02 -7.18
C GLY A 380 -11.41 -25.40 -7.39
N ASN A 381 -10.35 -25.53 -8.19
CA ASN A 381 -9.66 -26.81 -8.42
C ASN A 381 -8.85 -27.25 -7.19
N ARG A 382 -8.26 -26.26 -6.46
CA ARG A 382 -7.57 -26.48 -5.19
C ARG A 382 -8.42 -25.95 -4.03
N LYS A 383 -8.63 -26.78 -3.02
CA LYS A 383 -9.41 -26.46 -1.81
C LYS A 383 -8.59 -26.60 -0.52
N ASP A 384 -7.39 -27.07 -0.67
CA ASP A 384 -6.43 -27.38 0.40
C ASP A 384 -5.53 -26.20 0.77
N ILE A 385 -5.67 -25.07 0.10
CA ILE A 385 -4.87 -23.86 0.30
C ILE A 385 -5.76 -22.68 0.70
N LEU A 386 -5.39 -22.01 1.77
CA LEU A 386 -6.00 -20.75 2.22
C LEU A 386 -4.91 -19.69 2.41
N LEU A 387 -5.05 -18.57 1.74
CA LEU A 387 -4.15 -17.43 1.84
C LEU A 387 -4.76 -16.32 2.71
N LEU A 388 -4.03 -15.92 3.75
CA LEU A 388 -4.38 -14.81 4.63
C LEU A 388 -3.25 -13.76 4.56
N ASP A 389 -3.53 -12.65 3.93
CA ASP A 389 -2.61 -11.50 3.79
C ASP A 389 -2.90 -10.43 4.83
N VAL A 390 -2.08 -9.37 4.91
CA VAL A 390 -2.24 -8.28 5.88
C VAL A 390 -2.10 -6.91 5.21
N THR A 391 -2.76 -5.90 5.81
CA THR A 391 -2.59 -4.51 5.39
C THR A 391 -1.28 -3.92 5.91
N PRO A 392 -0.49 -3.21 5.07
CA PRO A 392 0.83 -2.70 5.48
C PRO A 392 0.75 -1.50 6.44
N LEU A 393 -0.34 -0.72 6.40
CA LEU A 393 -0.54 0.49 7.19
C LEU A 393 -1.95 0.52 7.79
N SER A 394 -2.10 1.26 8.91
CA SER A 394 -3.39 1.50 9.54
C SER A 394 -4.29 2.39 8.69
N LEU A 395 -5.58 2.11 8.73
CA LEU A 395 -6.64 2.84 8.03
C LEU A 395 -7.62 3.41 9.05
N GLY A 396 -7.97 4.68 8.94
CA GLY A 396 -8.85 5.34 9.88
C GLY A 396 -9.51 6.58 9.31
N ILE A 397 -10.19 7.32 10.18
CA ILE A 397 -10.85 8.58 9.84
C ILE A 397 -10.40 9.71 10.75
N GLU A 398 -10.60 10.94 10.26
CA GLU A 398 -10.44 12.14 11.06
C GLU A 398 -11.61 12.30 12.03
N THR A 399 -11.27 12.59 13.28
CA THR A 399 -12.23 12.97 14.33
C THR A 399 -11.99 14.41 14.78
N MET A 400 -12.80 14.90 15.70
CA MET A 400 -12.71 16.28 16.22
C MET A 400 -11.28 16.57 16.69
N GLY A 401 -10.80 17.77 16.37
CA GLY A 401 -9.44 18.19 16.70
C GLY A 401 -8.36 17.73 15.73
N GLY A 402 -8.70 17.07 14.61
CA GLY A 402 -7.73 16.57 13.65
C GLY A 402 -6.98 15.31 14.12
N LEU A 403 -7.64 14.53 15.00
CA LEU A 403 -7.11 13.23 15.45
C LEU A 403 -7.50 12.11 14.48
N MET A 404 -6.60 11.15 14.29
CA MET A 404 -6.88 9.92 13.55
C MET A 404 -7.46 8.87 14.49
N ASP A 405 -8.67 8.41 14.18
CA ASP A 405 -9.27 7.23 14.81
C ASP A 405 -9.07 6.02 13.90
N ILE A 406 -8.22 5.10 14.32
CA ILE A 406 -7.85 3.89 13.56
C ILE A 406 -9.01 2.89 13.61
N ILE A 407 -9.53 2.52 12.43
CA ILE A 407 -10.61 1.53 12.26
C ILE A 407 -10.02 0.16 11.91
N ILE A 408 -9.04 0.10 11.00
CA ILE A 408 -8.31 -1.13 10.66
C ILE A 408 -6.83 -0.88 11.00
N PRO A 409 -6.28 -1.53 12.04
CA PRO A 409 -4.86 -1.44 12.37
C PRO A 409 -3.98 -2.07 11.27
N ARG A 410 -2.72 -1.63 11.17
CA ARG A 410 -1.71 -2.28 10.32
C ARG A 410 -1.55 -3.75 10.71
N ASN A 411 -1.10 -4.57 9.80
CA ASN A 411 -0.99 -6.02 9.94
C ASN A 411 -2.33 -6.73 10.24
N SER A 412 -3.48 -6.06 10.01
CA SER A 412 -4.78 -6.72 10.01
C SER A 412 -4.91 -7.66 8.82
N LYS A 413 -5.40 -8.87 9.06
CA LYS A 413 -5.65 -9.88 8.01
C LYS A 413 -6.66 -9.36 6.98
N VAL A 414 -6.42 -9.62 5.70
CA VAL A 414 -7.32 -9.28 4.60
C VAL A 414 -7.83 -10.56 3.93
N PRO A 415 -9.13 -10.61 3.53
CA PRO A 415 -10.12 -9.54 3.61
C PRO A 415 -10.60 -9.31 5.05
N THR A 416 -10.96 -8.05 5.38
CA THR A 416 -11.50 -7.71 6.69
C THR A 416 -12.60 -6.67 6.60
N LYS A 417 -13.47 -6.67 7.61
CA LYS A 417 -14.48 -5.63 7.83
C LYS A 417 -14.37 -5.16 9.26
N ALA A 418 -14.23 -3.86 9.43
CA ALA A 418 -14.28 -3.20 10.73
C ALA A 418 -15.13 -1.94 10.65
N GLY A 419 -15.70 -1.51 11.76
CA GLY A 419 -16.51 -0.30 11.79
C GLY A 419 -16.61 0.26 13.18
N ARG A 420 -16.92 1.56 13.24
CA ARG A 420 -17.21 2.27 14.48
C ARG A 420 -18.42 3.16 14.32
N GLN A 421 -19.07 3.43 15.45
CA GLN A 421 -20.22 4.31 15.54
C GLN A 421 -19.80 5.70 15.98
N TYR A 422 -20.22 6.69 15.23
CA TYR A 422 -19.97 8.11 15.49
C TYR A 422 -21.30 8.85 15.65
N SER A 423 -21.22 10.11 16.08
CA SER A 423 -22.38 10.95 16.26
C SER A 423 -22.11 12.38 15.78
N THR A 424 -23.16 13.18 15.68
CA THR A 424 -23.05 14.62 15.38
C THR A 424 -22.51 15.39 16.59
N SER A 425 -21.73 16.43 16.33
CA SER A 425 -21.11 17.30 17.35
C SER A 425 -21.92 18.57 17.62
N ILE A 426 -22.85 18.93 16.71
CA ILE A 426 -23.64 20.16 16.77
C ILE A 426 -25.12 19.80 16.66
N ASP A 427 -25.97 20.53 17.41
CA ASP A 427 -27.43 20.39 17.32
C ASP A 427 -27.96 20.74 15.93
N GLY A 428 -28.85 19.90 15.43
CA GLY A 428 -29.46 20.10 14.13
C GLY A 428 -28.54 19.83 12.94
N GLN A 429 -27.37 19.24 13.16
CA GLN A 429 -26.44 18.88 12.11
C GLN A 429 -27.06 17.84 11.16
N VAL A 430 -27.16 18.17 9.89
CA VAL A 430 -27.79 17.35 8.84
C VAL A 430 -26.79 16.69 7.89
N ASN A 431 -25.52 17.06 7.99
CA ASN A 431 -24.44 16.56 7.16
C ASN A 431 -23.23 16.16 8.03
N MET A 432 -22.51 15.12 7.63
CA MET A 432 -21.26 14.70 8.27
C MET A 432 -20.19 14.51 7.21
N LYS A 433 -19.12 15.28 7.34
CA LYS A 433 -17.92 15.14 6.50
C LYS A 433 -17.07 14.00 7.07
N ILE A 434 -16.64 13.07 6.22
CA ILE A 434 -15.83 11.92 6.57
C ILE A 434 -14.56 11.96 5.74
N SER A 435 -13.43 12.21 6.40
CA SER A 435 -12.10 12.21 5.78
C SER A 435 -11.37 10.93 6.19
N VAL A 436 -10.87 10.17 5.21
CA VAL A 436 -10.25 8.86 5.38
C VAL A 436 -8.74 9.00 5.25
N TYR A 437 -8.01 8.39 6.18
CA TYR A 437 -6.56 8.48 6.26
C TYR A 437 -5.89 7.11 6.37
N GLN A 438 -4.63 7.08 5.94
CA GLN A 438 -3.71 5.94 6.08
C GLN A 438 -2.43 6.41 6.77
N GLY A 439 -1.98 5.68 7.79
CA GLY A 439 -0.75 6.00 8.53
C GLY A 439 -0.80 5.58 9.98
N GLU A 440 0.25 5.92 10.72
CA GLU A 440 0.48 5.46 12.10
C GLU A 440 0.54 6.59 13.14
N ARG A 441 0.34 7.85 12.74
CA ARG A 441 0.42 9.01 13.62
C ARG A 441 -0.95 9.37 14.18
N ASP A 442 -0.98 9.92 15.41
CA ASP A 442 -2.23 10.33 16.08
C ASP A 442 -2.90 11.54 15.40
N LEU A 443 -2.11 12.44 14.80
CA LEU A 443 -2.63 13.62 14.11
C LEU A 443 -2.77 13.37 12.61
N VAL A 444 -3.94 13.65 12.03
CA VAL A 444 -4.22 13.42 10.60
C VAL A 444 -3.31 14.21 9.66
N LYS A 445 -2.78 15.36 10.07
CA LYS A 445 -1.84 16.17 9.28
C LYS A 445 -0.51 15.46 8.99
N GLU A 446 -0.15 14.48 9.82
CA GLU A 446 1.05 13.65 9.69
C GLU A 446 0.74 12.30 9.01
N ASN A 447 -0.52 12.08 8.61
CA ASN A 447 -0.99 10.89 7.93
C ASN A 447 -1.48 11.25 6.52
N ARG A 448 -1.55 10.25 5.66
CA ARG A 448 -2.00 10.44 4.30
C ARG A 448 -3.51 10.41 4.19
N LYS A 449 -4.08 11.44 3.57
CA LYS A 449 -5.50 11.49 3.20
C LYS A 449 -5.74 10.63 1.97
N LEU A 450 -6.64 9.64 2.09
CA LEU A 450 -7.02 8.75 1.00
C LEU A 450 -8.27 9.24 0.26
N ALA A 451 -9.25 9.73 1.00
CA ALA A 451 -10.53 10.17 0.44
C ALA A 451 -11.26 11.12 1.39
N GLU A 452 -12.26 11.80 0.82
CA GLU A 452 -13.19 12.62 1.57
C GLU A 452 -14.57 12.52 0.93
N PHE A 453 -15.60 12.38 1.74
CA PHE A 453 -17.00 12.39 1.29
C PHE A 453 -17.92 12.90 2.38
N GLU A 454 -19.15 13.23 2.00
CA GLU A 454 -20.14 13.79 2.91
C GLU A 454 -21.40 12.90 2.97
N LEU A 455 -21.77 12.47 4.16
CA LEU A 455 -23.08 11.87 4.43
C LEU A 455 -24.10 13.00 4.62
N LYS A 456 -25.07 13.12 3.74
CA LYS A 456 -26.13 14.15 3.76
C LYS A 456 -27.46 13.54 4.19
N GLY A 457 -28.32 14.36 4.81
CA GLY A 457 -29.68 13.95 5.18
C GLY A 457 -29.75 13.24 6.54
N ILE A 458 -28.80 13.49 7.41
CA ILE A 458 -28.88 13.10 8.83
C ILE A 458 -30.09 13.83 9.45
N PRO A 459 -30.95 13.16 10.22
CA PRO A 459 -32.06 13.81 10.92
C PRO A 459 -31.56 14.93 11.84
N ALA A 460 -32.17 16.12 11.73
CA ALA A 460 -31.86 17.27 12.59
C ALA A 460 -32.30 16.97 14.03
N MET A 461 -31.34 16.60 14.87
CA MET A 461 -31.54 16.19 16.26
C MET A 461 -30.50 16.88 17.16
N PRO A 462 -30.67 16.87 18.49
CA PRO A 462 -29.60 17.26 19.40
C PRO A 462 -28.30 16.48 19.14
N ALA A 463 -27.17 17.16 19.32
CA ALA A 463 -25.85 16.56 19.21
C ALA A 463 -25.72 15.28 20.04
N GLY A 464 -25.01 14.29 19.52
CA GLY A 464 -24.85 13.00 20.20
C GLY A 464 -26.00 12.00 20.00
N LEU A 465 -27.20 12.42 19.53
CA LEU A 465 -28.33 11.51 19.32
C LEU A 465 -28.30 10.78 17.97
N PRO A 466 -28.00 11.41 16.81
CA PRO A 466 -27.82 10.67 15.56
C PRO A 466 -26.69 9.68 15.69
N LYS A 467 -26.88 8.47 15.17
CA LYS A 467 -25.86 7.40 15.20
C LYS A 467 -25.48 7.05 13.75
N VAL A 468 -24.22 7.28 13.43
CA VAL A 468 -23.65 7.00 12.11
C VAL A 468 -22.63 5.88 12.23
N ASP A 469 -22.95 4.73 11.66
CA ASP A 469 -22.01 3.62 11.55
C ASP A 469 -21.12 3.85 10.31
N ILE A 470 -19.81 3.93 10.53
CA ILE A 470 -18.80 3.98 9.48
C ILE A 470 -18.12 2.62 9.39
N ASN A 471 -18.30 1.94 8.27
CA ASN A 471 -17.79 0.60 8.01
C ASN A 471 -16.69 0.66 6.93
N PHE A 472 -15.56 0.07 7.21
CA PHE A 472 -14.47 -0.18 6.29
C PHE A 472 -14.51 -1.64 5.85
N LEU A 473 -14.52 -1.87 4.54
CA LEU A 473 -14.44 -3.19 3.93
C LEU A 473 -13.15 -3.23 3.09
N LEU A 474 -12.15 -3.90 3.60
CA LEU A 474 -10.91 -4.13 2.89
C LEU A 474 -11.00 -5.51 2.24
N ASN A 475 -10.99 -5.54 0.90
CA ASN A 475 -11.10 -6.81 0.17
C ASN A 475 -9.76 -7.57 0.12
N ALA A 476 -9.77 -8.78 -0.40
CA ALA A 476 -8.58 -9.61 -0.54
C ALA A 476 -7.49 -9.03 -1.45
N ASP A 477 -7.80 -7.99 -2.21
CA ASP A 477 -6.86 -7.26 -3.08
C ASP A 477 -6.27 -6.02 -2.38
N GLY A 478 -6.65 -5.75 -1.11
CA GLY A 478 -6.28 -4.55 -0.39
C GLY A 478 -7.05 -3.29 -0.83
N ILE A 479 -8.16 -3.42 -1.55
CA ILE A 479 -8.98 -2.28 -1.99
C ILE A 479 -9.99 -1.94 -0.90
N LEU A 480 -9.96 -0.68 -0.47
CA LEU A 480 -10.78 -0.16 0.61
C LEU A 480 -12.11 0.41 0.09
N LYS A 481 -13.21 -0.08 0.62
CA LYS A 481 -14.55 0.44 0.44
C LYS A 481 -15.06 0.96 1.77
N ILE A 482 -15.54 2.21 1.80
CA ILE A 482 -16.05 2.85 3.00
C ILE A 482 -17.55 3.08 2.85
N GLN A 483 -18.31 2.72 3.88
CA GLN A 483 -19.75 2.92 3.93
C GLN A 483 -20.12 3.65 5.22
N ALA A 484 -20.85 4.75 5.11
CA ALA A 484 -21.42 5.47 6.24
C ALA A 484 -22.95 5.33 6.20
N ILE A 485 -23.58 4.98 7.32
CA ILE A 485 -25.02 4.74 7.46
C ILE A 485 -25.52 5.44 8.71
N GLU A 486 -26.49 6.35 8.57
CA GLU A 486 -27.23 6.86 9.72
C GLU A 486 -28.34 5.85 10.09
N LEU A 487 -28.30 5.35 11.35
CA LEU A 487 -29.08 4.16 11.74
C LEU A 487 -30.59 4.40 11.84
N ARG A 488 -31.03 5.62 12.09
CA ARG A 488 -32.45 5.93 12.28
C ARG A 488 -33.18 6.21 10.98
N SER A 489 -32.56 6.98 10.09
CA SER A 489 -33.12 7.33 8.79
C SER A 489 -32.81 6.30 7.71
N GLY A 490 -31.75 5.50 7.92
CA GLY A 490 -31.23 4.59 6.90
C GLY A 490 -30.52 5.28 5.75
N VAL A 491 -30.28 6.59 5.85
CA VAL A 491 -29.48 7.32 4.86
C VAL A 491 -28.08 6.77 4.87
N LYS A 492 -27.59 6.44 3.69
CA LYS A 492 -26.26 5.87 3.49
C LYS A 492 -25.50 6.56 2.37
N GLN A 493 -24.20 6.65 2.55
CA GLN A 493 -23.24 7.02 1.52
C GLN A 493 -22.14 5.98 1.48
N GLU A 494 -21.70 5.66 0.29
CA GLU A 494 -20.64 4.68 0.06
C GLU A 494 -19.62 5.25 -0.90
N ILE A 495 -18.34 5.04 -0.62
CA ILE A 495 -17.24 5.39 -1.51
C ILE A 495 -16.28 4.22 -1.61
N ALA A 496 -15.81 3.94 -2.82
CA ALA A 496 -14.58 3.16 -2.99
C ALA A 496 -13.45 4.17 -3.09
N VAL A 497 -12.40 3.96 -2.32
CA VAL A 497 -11.23 4.83 -2.38
C VAL A 497 -10.59 4.65 -3.75
N LYS A 498 -10.68 5.71 -4.54
CA LYS A 498 -9.94 5.82 -5.80
C LYS A 498 -8.58 6.41 -5.47
N PRO A 499 -7.51 5.81 -5.97
CA PRO A 499 -6.18 6.32 -5.73
C PRO A 499 -6.00 7.68 -6.39
N THR A 500 -5.65 8.67 -5.59
CA THR A 500 -5.27 9.97 -6.12
C THR A 500 -3.74 10.11 -6.16
N TYR A 501 -3.01 9.51 -5.18
CA TYR A 501 -1.54 9.62 -5.09
C TYR A 501 -0.93 8.37 -4.45
N GLY A 502 0.33 8.04 -4.79
CA GLY A 502 1.15 7.08 -4.06
C GLY A 502 1.87 7.74 -2.88
N LEU A 503 2.11 7.01 -1.79
CA LEU A 503 3.12 7.39 -0.79
C LEU A 503 4.50 7.02 -1.31
N LYS A 504 5.51 7.85 -1.04
CA LYS A 504 6.91 7.45 -1.19
C LYS A 504 7.24 6.42 -0.11
N ASP A 505 8.11 5.48 -0.43
CA ASP A 505 8.54 4.49 0.56
C ASP A 505 9.32 5.11 1.69
N GLU A 506 10.15 6.12 1.35
CA GLU A 506 10.81 6.97 2.34
C GLU A 506 9.79 7.63 3.27
N GLU A 507 8.61 7.99 2.76
CA GLU A 507 7.53 8.55 3.57
C GLU A 507 6.87 7.49 4.44
N VAL A 508 6.68 6.26 3.95
CA VAL A 508 6.14 5.16 4.75
C VAL A 508 7.14 4.72 5.82
N GLU A 509 8.41 4.55 5.46
CA GLU A 509 9.47 4.27 6.42
C GLU A 509 9.61 5.42 7.41
N GLN A 510 9.58 6.66 6.92
CA GLN A 510 9.61 7.85 7.75
C GLN A 510 8.36 7.93 8.64
N MET A 511 7.16 7.65 8.13
CA MET A 511 5.93 7.61 8.92
C MET A 511 5.99 6.58 10.04
N LEU A 512 6.56 5.40 9.78
CA LEU A 512 6.76 4.36 10.80
C LEU A 512 7.84 4.77 11.79
N LEU A 513 8.95 5.34 11.33
CA LEU A 513 10.03 5.85 12.17
C LEU A 513 9.55 7.04 13.01
N ASP A 514 8.83 7.97 12.40
CA ASP A 514 8.25 9.13 13.06
C ASP A 514 7.21 8.72 14.11
N ALA A 515 6.38 7.72 13.83
CA ALA A 515 5.44 7.19 14.80
C ALA A 515 6.14 6.63 16.05
N VAL A 516 7.29 5.98 15.88
CA VAL A 516 8.10 5.49 17.02
C VAL A 516 8.85 6.64 17.69
N THR A 517 9.44 7.53 16.92
CA THR A 517 10.30 8.63 17.42
C THR A 517 9.46 9.67 18.17
N HIS A 518 8.27 10.01 17.64
CA HIS A 518 7.39 11.03 18.18
C HIS A 518 6.24 10.47 19.04
N ALA A 519 6.25 9.17 19.36
CA ALA A 519 5.17 8.51 20.11
C ALA A 519 4.80 9.24 21.42
N LYS A 520 5.80 9.79 22.15
CA LYS A 520 5.55 10.57 23.38
C LYS A 520 4.95 11.94 23.08
N GLU A 521 5.41 12.59 22.03
CA GLU A 521 4.92 13.90 21.58
C GLU A 521 3.48 13.76 21.06
N ASP A 522 3.19 12.71 20.29
CA ASP A 522 1.87 12.39 19.76
C ASP A 522 0.86 12.14 20.90
N VAL A 523 1.23 11.33 21.89
CA VAL A 523 0.40 11.12 23.08
C VAL A 523 0.12 12.44 23.79
N SER A 524 1.13 13.31 23.96
CA SER A 524 0.97 14.62 24.58
C SER A 524 0.07 15.54 23.75
N ALA A 525 0.31 15.59 22.42
CA ALA A 525 -0.49 16.38 21.49
C ALA A 525 -1.95 15.90 21.46
N ARG A 526 -2.18 14.59 21.42
CA ARG A 526 -3.51 13.99 21.51
C ARG A 526 -4.23 14.39 22.78
N MET A 527 -3.57 14.26 23.93
CA MET A 527 -4.17 14.63 25.23
C MET A 527 -4.56 16.12 25.28
N ILE A 528 -3.74 17.01 24.69
CA ILE A 528 -4.06 18.45 24.62
C ILE A 528 -5.26 18.67 23.69
N VAL A 529 -5.33 18.01 22.54
CA VAL A 529 -6.44 18.12 21.59
C VAL A 529 -7.73 17.60 22.21
N GLU A 530 -7.68 16.45 22.89
CA GLU A 530 -8.83 15.89 23.62
C GLU A 530 -9.34 16.86 24.69
N ALA A 531 -8.44 17.41 25.52
CA ALA A 531 -8.81 18.39 26.55
C ALA A 531 -9.42 19.67 25.96
N LYS A 532 -8.86 20.18 24.85
CA LYS A 532 -9.42 21.34 24.14
C LYS A 532 -10.81 21.05 23.56
N THR A 533 -10.98 19.90 22.93
CA THR A 533 -12.27 19.46 22.37
C THR A 533 -13.33 19.33 23.46
N GLU A 534 -12.99 18.74 24.62
CA GLU A 534 -13.86 18.63 25.77
C GLU A 534 -14.23 20.01 26.31
N ALA A 535 -13.28 20.92 26.46
CA ALA A 535 -13.50 22.30 26.90
C ALA A 535 -14.48 23.04 25.97
N GLU A 536 -14.28 22.98 24.67
CA GLU A 536 -15.17 23.59 23.67
C GLU A 536 -16.59 23.04 23.76
N GLN A 537 -16.74 21.74 23.97
CA GLN A 537 -18.04 21.10 24.12
C GLN A 537 -18.74 21.51 25.42
N ILE A 538 -18.00 21.62 26.51
CA ILE A 538 -18.53 22.05 27.79
C ILE A 538 -18.92 23.52 27.76
N ILE A 539 -18.10 24.40 27.18
CA ILE A 539 -18.46 25.79 26.92
C ILE A 539 -19.78 25.88 26.16
N TYR A 540 -19.85 25.20 25.00
CA TYR A 540 -21.06 25.21 24.17
C TYR A 540 -22.31 24.72 24.91
N THR A 541 -22.22 23.61 25.64
CA THR A 541 -23.34 23.06 26.37
C THR A 541 -23.76 23.95 27.54
N THR A 542 -22.80 24.59 28.23
CA THR A 542 -23.08 25.49 29.37
C THR A 542 -23.67 26.82 28.88
N GLU A 543 -23.15 27.43 27.83
CA GLU A 543 -23.73 28.65 27.23
C GLU A 543 -25.16 28.38 26.75
N ARG A 544 -25.39 27.25 26.12
CA ARG A 544 -26.75 26.84 25.71
C ARG A 544 -27.66 26.60 26.88
N PHE A 545 -27.19 26.01 27.98
CA PHE A 545 -27.94 25.82 29.21
C PHE A 545 -28.38 27.16 29.79
N ILE A 546 -27.46 28.12 29.90
CA ILE A 546 -27.75 29.48 30.39
C ILE A 546 -28.84 30.14 29.52
N ASN A 547 -28.66 30.10 28.21
CA ASN A 547 -29.58 30.73 27.26
C ASN A 547 -31.00 30.11 27.30
N LYS A 548 -31.10 28.81 27.50
CA LYS A 548 -32.37 28.09 27.46
C LYS A 548 -33.08 28.05 28.82
N ASN A 549 -32.32 28.03 29.92
CA ASN A 549 -32.81 27.79 31.26
C ASN A 549 -32.44 28.94 32.22
N GLY A 550 -32.09 30.11 31.76
CA GLY A 550 -31.66 31.25 32.55
C GLY A 550 -32.67 31.69 33.64
N SER A 551 -33.96 31.39 33.45
CA SER A 551 -34.99 31.64 34.50
C SER A 551 -34.82 30.79 35.76
N TYR A 552 -34.03 29.73 35.72
CA TYR A 552 -33.72 28.87 36.89
C TYR A 552 -32.40 29.26 37.58
N LEU A 553 -31.67 30.25 37.03
CA LEU A 553 -30.44 30.81 37.59
C LEU A 553 -30.70 32.23 38.12
N ASN A 554 -30.05 32.58 39.20
CA ASN A 554 -30.01 33.97 39.64
C ASN A 554 -28.89 34.74 38.89
N SER A 555 -28.87 36.07 39.04
CA SER A 555 -27.91 36.92 38.33
C SER A 555 -26.46 36.65 38.73
N GLU A 556 -26.19 36.33 39.98
CA GLU A 556 -24.86 36.00 40.50
C GLU A 556 -24.36 34.65 39.95
N GLU A 557 -25.21 33.64 39.88
CA GLU A 557 -24.93 32.32 39.32
C GLU A 557 -24.62 32.43 37.82
N THR A 558 -25.38 33.25 37.10
CA THR A 558 -25.15 33.48 35.65
C THR A 558 -23.82 34.18 35.43
N GLU A 559 -23.54 35.26 36.19
CA GLU A 559 -22.30 36.02 36.06
C GLU A 559 -21.06 35.15 36.39
N GLN A 560 -21.13 34.38 37.48
CA GLN A 560 -20.04 33.52 37.88
C GLN A 560 -19.80 32.37 36.88
N THR A 561 -20.87 31.78 36.34
CA THR A 561 -20.72 30.75 35.28
C THR A 561 -20.07 31.34 34.05
N GLN A 562 -20.45 32.56 33.63
CA GLN A 562 -19.79 33.25 32.49
C GLN A 562 -18.31 33.52 32.76
N LYS A 563 -17.93 33.92 33.96
CA LYS A 563 -16.52 34.12 34.35
C LYS A 563 -15.71 32.81 34.25
N LEU A 564 -16.31 31.70 34.68
CA LEU A 564 -15.67 30.37 34.56
C LEU A 564 -15.52 29.93 33.11
N ILE A 565 -16.52 30.20 32.27
CA ILE A 565 -16.41 29.98 30.82
C ILE A 565 -15.27 30.82 30.20
N GLU A 566 -15.18 32.10 30.58
CA GLU A 566 -14.11 33.00 30.10
C GLU A 566 -12.72 32.52 30.56
N ASN A 567 -12.62 31.95 31.75
CA ASN A 567 -11.39 31.34 32.22
C ASN A 567 -10.99 30.13 31.36
N ILE A 568 -11.93 29.22 31.04
CA ILE A 568 -11.65 28.10 30.17
C ILE A 568 -11.22 28.60 28.77
N LYS A 569 -11.89 29.63 28.21
CA LYS A 569 -11.52 30.22 26.92
C LYS A 569 -10.10 30.80 26.93
N LYS A 570 -9.67 31.32 28.07
CA LYS A 570 -8.29 31.80 28.23
C LYS A 570 -7.29 30.65 28.28
N GLU A 571 -7.56 29.61 29.05
CA GLU A 571 -6.70 28.44 29.18
C GLU A 571 -6.58 27.68 27.81
N LEU A 572 -7.64 27.70 27.00
CA LEU A 572 -7.59 27.16 25.63
C LEU A 572 -6.54 27.82 24.73
N GLN A 573 -6.22 29.12 24.97
CA GLN A 573 -5.21 29.85 24.21
C GLN A 573 -3.77 29.55 24.69
N GLU A 574 -3.61 29.30 25.99
CA GLU A 574 -2.31 29.03 26.59
C GLU A 574 -1.84 27.57 26.37
N GLY A 575 -2.76 26.66 26.09
CA GLY A 575 -2.45 25.29 25.64
C GLY A 575 -2.01 24.31 26.72
N ASP A 576 -2.06 24.69 28.01
CA ASP A 576 -1.76 23.79 29.14
C ASP A 576 -2.95 22.83 29.40
N LYS A 577 -2.70 21.53 29.17
CA LYS A 577 -3.71 20.48 29.35
C LYS A 577 -4.28 20.45 30.79
N ASP A 578 -3.41 20.51 31.81
CA ASP A 578 -3.82 20.34 33.18
C ASP A 578 -4.62 21.57 33.67
N ALA A 579 -4.26 22.75 33.21
CA ALA A 579 -5.01 23.98 33.46
C ALA A 579 -6.40 23.94 32.80
N ILE A 580 -6.50 23.46 31.57
CA ILE A 580 -7.77 23.26 30.87
C ILE A 580 -8.67 22.30 31.65
N LEU A 581 -8.17 21.11 32.01
CA LEU A 581 -8.95 20.10 32.74
C LEU A 581 -9.41 20.60 34.12
N ASN A 582 -8.54 21.28 34.86
CA ASN A 582 -8.90 21.87 36.17
C ASN A 582 -9.99 22.94 36.02
N SER A 583 -9.93 23.75 34.96
CA SER A 583 -10.95 24.77 34.70
C SER A 583 -12.30 24.15 34.31
N ILE A 584 -12.28 23.03 33.55
CA ILE A 584 -13.47 22.23 33.24
C ILE A 584 -14.09 21.66 34.53
N GLU A 585 -13.28 21.05 35.39
CA GLU A 585 -13.75 20.47 36.65
C GLU A 585 -14.38 21.54 37.55
N THR A 586 -13.73 22.71 37.66
CA THR A 586 -14.25 23.86 38.43
C THR A 586 -15.60 24.31 37.90
N LEU A 587 -15.79 24.41 36.60
CA LEU A 587 -17.08 24.78 35.99
C LEU A 587 -18.14 23.71 36.25
N ASN A 588 -17.78 22.42 36.07
CA ASN A 588 -18.69 21.31 36.29
C ASN A 588 -19.17 21.22 37.76
N GLU A 589 -18.26 21.38 38.72
CA GLU A 589 -18.61 21.40 40.15
C GLU A 589 -19.54 22.58 40.50
N TYR A 590 -19.24 23.76 39.97
CA TYR A 590 -20.06 24.95 40.19
C TYR A 590 -21.46 24.82 39.57
N THR A 591 -21.59 24.23 38.40
CA THR A 591 -22.85 24.12 37.65
C THR A 591 -23.69 22.88 38.04
N ARG A 592 -23.13 21.89 38.72
CA ARG A 592 -23.83 20.66 39.15
C ARG A 592 -25.14 20.95 39.88
N PRO A 593 -25.20 21.86 40.89
CA PRO A 593 -26.45 22.16 41.59
C PRO A 593 -27.55 22.75 40.69
N PHE A 594 -27.16 23.38 39.56
CA PHE A 594 -28.13 23.97 38.63
C PHE A 594 -28.82 22.89 37.80
N ALA A 595 -28.06 21.87 37.36
CA ALA A 595 -28.59 20.71 36.66
C ALA A 595 -29.55 19.90 37.58
N GLU A 596 -29.20 19.74 38.84
CA GLU A 596 -30.03 19.06 39.83
C GLU A 596 -31.37 19.83 40.05
N ARG A 597 -31.34 21.16 40.25
CA ARG A 597 -32.54 21.99 40.33
C ARG A 597 -33.45 21.90 39.11
N LEU A 598 -32.87 21.84 37.92
CA LEU A 598 -33.66 21.70 36.70
C LEU A 598 -34.32 20.32 36.61
N MET A 599 -33.61 19.27 36.99
CA MET A 599 -34.18 17.91 37.05
C MET A 599 -35.33 17.83 38.03
N ASP A 600 -35.16 18.40 39.24
CA ASP A 600 -36.21 18.43 40.24
C ASP A 600 -37.44 19.22 39.78
N ALA A 601 -37.22 20.36 39.10
CA ALA A 601 -38.31 21.15 38.53
C ALA A 601 -39.04 20.37 37.39
N ALA A 602 -38.29 19.68 36.54
CA ALA A 602 -38.86 18.86 35.46
C ALA A 602 -39.66 17.67 36.00
N VAL A 603 -39.15 16.98 37.03
CA VAL A 603 -39.84 15.90 37.73
C VAL A 603 -41.11 16.42 38.39
N SER A 604 -41.03 17.54 39.14
CA SER A 604 -42.17 18.16 39.79
C SER A 604 -43.26 18.58 38.80
N GLN A 605 -42.87 19.09 37.62
CA GLN A 605 -43.80 19.45 36.55
C GLN A 605 -44.44 18.21 35.88
N ALA A 606 -43.68 17.13 35.71
CA ALA A 606 -44.19 15.88 35.16
C ALA A 606 -45.13 15.13 36.11
N MET A 607 -44.97 15.36 37.43
CA MET A 607 -45.82 14.79 38.51
C MET A 607 -47.06 15.62 38.79
N LYS A 608 -47.10 16.91 38.40
CA LYS A 608 -48.31 17.74 38.53
C LYS A 608 -49.43 17.16 37.66
N GLY A 609 -50.42 16.54 38.35
CA GLY A 609 -51.61 15.96 37.70
C GLY A 609 -51.65 14.42 37.70
N LYS A 610 -50.68 13.74 38.28
CA LYS A 610 -50.75 12.28 38.50
C LYS A 610 -50.97 12.03 40.01
N ASN A 611 -52.18 11.60 40.37
CA ASN A 611 -52.40 11.02 41.68
C ASN A 611 -51.57 9.74 41.82
N ILE A 612 -50.62 9.74 42.75
CA ILE A 612 -49.94 8.54 43.19
C ILE A 612 -50.94 7.76 44.04
N ILE A 613 -51.48 6.67 43.47
CA ILE A 613 -52.24 5.66 44.23
C ILE A 613 -51.24 4.70 44.85
#